data_03d27a48e36f29b46a478427fd3b2996
#
_entry.id   03d27a48e36f29b46a478427fd3b2996
#
_cell.length_a   1.000
_cell.length_b   1.000
_cell.length_c   1.000
_cell.angle_alpha   90.00
_cell.angle_beta   90.00
_cell.angle_gamma   90.00
#
_symmetry.space_group_name_H-M   'P 1'
#
loop_
_entity.id
_entity.type
_entity.pdbx_description
1 polymer ?
#
loop_
_entity_poly.entity_id
_entity_poly.type
_entity_poly.pdbx_seq_one_letter_code
_entity_poly.pdbx_strand_id
1 'polypeptide(L)'
;MLCCSSMALAQQADPVVMTINGQPITRSEFEYSYNKNNAEGVIDKKTVDEYVDLFINYKLKVIAAQAAKMDTARSFKTEFATYRDQQIRPAMITDADVEQRAHEIYRETQQRVDGAGGLVKPAHILFGIRQTDGDDKKNQAKQRADSAYNALLKGADFAALARQLSDDRGSAEQGGELPWIEKGQTLKEFEDMAFSLRKGELSKPFLSPAGYHIVLLKDKGNFFPYDSLRTSILRFIEQRGIREQIISQKIETLAKAAGPNVTADEVLAKKRAEMVAKDPNLKYLIQEYHDGLLLFEISSKEVWAKAQSDERGQADYFKKNKKKYKWEQPRFKGIAYYTKDKKDVKAVRKVVKHLPFDQWTEKLHSTFNNDSILRIKVEKGIFKAGDNSLVDRNVFKKKVPLKLEKDYPYAATYGKKLKAPKDYRDVKAQVVADYQDELEKQWVERLRKQYAVTVNRGVLATVNKH
;
A
#
# COMPACT_ATOMS: atom_id res chain seq x y z
N MET A 1 3.25 -64.60 -24.77
CA MET A 1 4.19 -63.77 -24.00
C MET A 1 4.38 -62.44 -24.71
N LEU A 2 3.61 -61.42 -24.30
CA LEU A 2 3.85 -60.06 -24.76
C LEU A 2 4.62 -59.32 -23.69
N CYS A 3 5.87 -59.00 -23.98
CA CYS A 3 6.69 -58.12 -23.14
C CYS A 3 6.21 -56.69 -23.33
N CYS A 4 5.48 -56.15 -22.37
CA CYS A 4 5.27 -54.72 -22.25
C CYS A 4 6.54 -54.06 -21.75
N SER A 5 7.34 -53.50 -22.66
CA SER A 5 8.42 -52.59 -22.32
C SER A 5 7.86 -51.28 -21.84
N SER A 6 7.78 -51.08 -20.53
CA SER A 6 7.54 -49.79 -19.93
C SER A 6 8.76 -48.87 -20.19
N MET A 7 8.71 -48.02 -21.21
CA MET A 7 9.62 -46.91 -21.35
C MET A 7 9.33 -45.92 -20.20
N ALA A 8 10.10 -46.03 -19.12
CA ALA A 8 10.23 -44.95 -18.17
C ALA A 8 10.91 -43.79 -18.91
N LEU A 9 10.16 -42.75 -19.21
CA LEU A 9 10.72 -41.47 -19.61
C LEU A 9 11.58 -40.98 -18.43
N ALA A 10 12.89 -41.23 -18.53
CA ALA A 10 13.87 -40.66 -17.62
C ALA A 10 13.72 -39.15 -17.76
N GLN A 11 13.17 -38.51 -16.74
CA GLN A 11 13.11 -37.06 -16.62
C GLN A 11 14.55 -36.56 -16.70
N GLN A 12 14.90 -35.90 -17.81
CA GLN A 12 16.27 -35.46 -18.08
C GLN A 12 16.67 -34.54 -16.92
N ALA A 13 17.67 -34.93 -16.13
CA ALA A 13 18.10 -34.19 -14.97
C ALA A 13 18.48 -32.75 -15.38
N ASP A 14 17.94 -31.76 -14.70
CA ASP A 14 18.24 -30.33 -14.92
C ASP A 14 19.76 -30.10 -14.68
N PRO A 15 20.56 -29.78 -15.70
CA PRO A 15 22.01 -29.79 -15.59
C PRO A 15 22.50 -28.64 -14.67
N VAL A 16 23.52 -28.90 -13.89
CA VAL A 16 24.15 -27.93 -13.00
C VAL A 16 24.99 -26.95 -13.82
N VAL A 17 24.59 -25.67 -13.84
CA VAL A 17 25.31 -24.62 -14.55
C VAL A 17 26.45 -24.04 -13.74
N MET A 18 26.35 -24.05 -12.42
CA MET A 18 27.44 -23.64 -11.51
C MET A 18 27.27 -24.24 -10.12
N THR A 19 28.35 -24.21 -9.37
CA THR A 19 28.35 -24.58 -7.95
C THR A 19 28.98 -23.47 -7.15
N ILE A 20 28.29 -23.00 -6.11
CA ILE A 20 28.75 -21.93 -5.23
C ILE A 20 28.76 -22.44 -3.80
N ASN A 21 29.93 -22.45 -3.17
CA ASN A 21 30.12 -23.01 -1.81
C ASN A 21 29.55 -24.44 -1.66
N GLY A 22 29.76 -25.28 -2.68
CA GLY A 22 29.22 -26.65 -2.70
C GLY A 22 27.75 -26.80 -3.03
N GLN A 23 26.99 -25.69 -3.12
CA GLN A 23 25.58 -25.72 -3.49
C GLN A 23 25.43 -25.69 -5.02
N PRO A 24 24.79 -26.72 -5.63
CA PRO A 24 24.56 -26.75 -7.06
C PRO A 24 23.42 -25.77 -7.46
N ILE A 25 23.62 -25.06 -8.54
CA ILE A 25 22.62 -24.22 -9.19
C ILE A 25 22.37 -24.82 -10.55
N THR A 26 21.11 -25.11 -10.82
CA THR A 26 20.69 -25.73 -12.08
C THR A 26 20.54 -24.69 -13.20
N ARG A 27 20.54 -25.18 -14.43
CA ARG A 27 20.32 -24.32 -15.61
C ARG A 27 18.97 -23.62 -15.54
N SER A 28 17.90 -24.35 -15.19
CA SER A 28 16.56 -23.76 -15.11
C SER A 28 16.46 -22.67 -14.04
N GLU A 29 17.14 -22.82 -12.89
CA GLU A 29 17.19 -21.74 -11.88
C GLU A 29 17.87 -20.49 -12.42
N PHE A 30 19.00 -20.67 -13.11
CA PHE A 30 19.72 -19.56 -13.72
C PHE A 30 18.90 -18.91 -14.84
N GLU A 31 18.27 -19.69 -15.73
CA GLU A 31 17.42 -19.23 -16.81
C GLU A 31 16.22 -18.43 -16.30
N TYR A 32 15.57 -18.92 -15.26
CA TYR A 32 14.46 -18.17 -14.63
C TYR A 32 14.88 -16.77 -14.22
N SER A 33 16.00 -16.67 -13.50
CA SER A 33 16.55 -15.37 -13.04
C SER A 33 17.03 -14.50 -14.20
N TYR A 34 17.75 -15.08 -15.17
CA TYR A 34 18.22 -14.39 -16.36
C TYR A 34 17.08 -13.83 -17.20
N ASN A 35 16.08 -14.64 -17.51
CA ASN A 35 14.97 -14.25 -18.36
C ASN A 35 14.10 -13.18 -17.71
N LYS A 36 13.87 -13.27 -16.40
CA LYS A 36 13.15 -12.23 -15.65
C LYS A 36 13.87 -10.88 -15.70
N ASN A 37 15.18 -10.87 -15.54
CA ASN A 37 16.00 -9.66 -15.57
C ASN A 37 16.27 -9.14 -16.99
N ASN A 38 15.90 -9.88 -18.02
CA ASN A 38 15.99 -9.49 -19.43
C ASN A 38 14.62 -9.50 -20.14
N ALA A 39 13.51 -9.44 -19.41
CA ALA A 39 12.16 -9.43 -19.93
C ALA A 39 11.89 -8.25 -20.89
N GLU A 40 10.80 -8.31 -21.61
CA GLU A 40 10.36 -7.20 -22.45
C GLU A 40 10.19 -5.93 -21.61
N GLY A 41 10.70 -4.79 -22.10
CA GLY A 41 10.68 -3.51 -21.38
C GLY A 41 11.93 -3.22 -20.53
N VAL A 42 12.82 -4.18 -20.28
CA VAL A 42 14.11 -3.92 -19.64
C VAL A 42 15.04 -3.19 -20.60
N ILE A 43 15.49 -1.98 -20.24
CA ILE A 43 16.30 -1.11 -21.10
C ILE A 43 17.75 -1.62 -21.19
N ASP A 44 18.31 -2.06 -20.07
CA ASP A 44 19.73 -2.48 -19.95
C ASP A 44 19.84 -4.00 -19.88
N LYS A 45 19.45 -4.68 -20.97
CA LYS A 45 19.53 -6.14 -21.09
C LYS A 45 21.00 -6.59 -21.10
N LYS A 46 21.26 -7.67 -20.40
CA LYS A 46 22.58 -8.28 -20.28
C LYS A 46 22.68 -9.56 -21.13
N THR A 47 23.83 -9.81 -21.69
CA THR A 47 24.16 -11.13 -22.25
C THR A 47 24.29 -12.15 -21.13
N VAL A 48 24.25 -13.45 -21.46
CA VAL A 48 24.44 -14.52 -20.48
C VAL A 48 25.80 -14.38 -19.75
N ASP A 49 26.86 -14.01 -20.48
CA ASP A 49 28.21 -13.86 -19.92
C ASP A 49 28.32 -12.63 -18.98
N GLU A 50 27.63 -11.54 -19.27
CA GLU A 50 27.56 -10.38 -18.38
C GLU A 50 26.70 -10.64 -17.14
N TYR A 51 25.63 -11.42 -17.30
CA TYR A 51 24.69 -11.71 -16.21
C TYR A 51 25.26 -12.72 -15.22
N VAL A 52 26.10 -13.65 -15.66
CA VAL A 52 26.67 -14.71 -14.82
C VAL A 52 27.41 -14.16 -13.60
N ASP A 53 28.17 -13.08 -13.78
CA ASP A 53 28.91 -12.45 -12.68
C ASP A 53 27.98 -11.74 -11.68
N LEU A 54 26.92 -11.11 -12.18
CA LEU A 54 25.89 -10.49 -11.33
C LEU A 54 25.15 -11.54 -10.50
N PHE A 55 24.79 -12.65 -11.14
CA PHE A 55 24.12 -13.78 -10.49
C PHE A 55 25.00 -14.43 -9.42
N ILE A 56 26.29 -14.66 -9.72
CA ILE A 56 27.26 -15.17 -8.73
C ILE A 56 27.34 -14.22 -7.52
N ASN A 57 27.49 -12.92 -7.74
CA ASN A 57 27.56 -11.94 -6.65
C ASN A 57 26.29 -11.93 -5.79
N TYR A 58 25.12 -12.05 -6.42
CA TYR A 58 23.84 -12.20 -5.73
C TYR A 58 23.84 -13.44 -4.83
N LYS A 59 24.17 -14.62 -5.38
CA LYS A 59 24.17 -15.89 -4.63
C LYS A 59 25.21 -15.91 -3.52
N LEU A 60 26.38 -15.31 -3.72
CA LEU A 60 27.40 -15.19 -2.67
C LEU A 60 26.89 -14.39 -1.46
N LYS A 61 26.15 -13.32 -1.68
CA LYS A 61 25.54 -12.51 -0.60
C LYS A 61 24.46 -13.30 0.14
N VAL A 62 23.62 -14.05 -0.58
CA VAL A 62 22.61 -14.94 0.02
C VAL A 62 23.28 -15.98 0.89
N ILE A 63 24.34 -16.65 0.42
CA ILE A 63 25.12 -17.62 1.20
C ILE A 63 25.71 -16.97 2.45
N ALA A 64 26.23 -15.76 2.35
CA ALA A 64 26.73 -15.02 3.51
C ALA A 64 25.64 -14.73 4.55
N ALA A 65 24.42 -14.40 4.11
CA ALA A 65 23.27 -14.20 4.99
C ALA A 65 22.84 -15.50 5.70
N GLN A 66 22.83 -16.63 4.97
CA GLN A 66 22.55 -17.95 5.53
C GLN A 66 23.64 -18.37 6.53
N ALA A 67 24.91 -18.15 6.21
CA ALA A 67 26.03 -18.39 7.14
C ALA A 67 25.91 -17.55 8.43
N ALA A 68 25.34 -16.34 8.33
CA ALA A 68 25.00 -15.48 9.46
C ALA A 68 23.68 -15.89 10.15
N LYS A 69 23.02 -16.98 9.73
CA LYS A 69 21.75 -17.52 10.25
C LYS A 69 20.59 -16.51 10.21
N MET A 70 20.56 -15.58 9.26
CA MET A 70 19.51 -14.57 9.14
C MET A 70 18.16 -15.22 8.79
N ASP A 71 18.15 -16.30 8.04
CA ASP A 71 16.97 -17.12 7.69
C ASP A 71 16.32 -17.83 8.90
N THR A 72 17.01 -17.90 10.03
CA THR A 72 16.48 -18.53 11.25
C THR A 72 15.71 -17.55 12.14
N ALA A 73 15.84 -16.25 11.92
CA ALA A 73 15.16 -15.22 12.69
C ALA A 73 13.63 -15.33 12.56
N ARG A 74 12.90 -15.10 13.65
CA ARG A 74 11.44 -15.18 13.66
C ARG A 74 10.80 -14.16 12.69
N SER A 75 11.34 -12.94 12.66
CA SER A 75 10.89 -11.89 11.73
C SER A 75 11.00 -12.35 10.28
N PHE A 76 12.16 -12.85 9.89
CA PHE A 76 12.39 -13.40 8.55
C PHE A 76 11.39 -14.51 8.20
N LYS A 77 11.25 -15.52 9.09
CA LYS A 77 10.33 -16.64 8.87
C LYS A 77 8.89 -16.19 8.67
N THR A 78 8.44 -15.23 9.48
CA THR A 78 7.07 -14.68 9.39
C THR A 78 6.88 -13.91 8.08
N GLU A 79 7.82 -13.07 7.71
CA GLU A 79 7.77 -12.28 6.49
C GLU A 79 7.81 -13.17 5.24
N PHE A 80 8.76 -14.11 5.20
CA PHE A 80 8.86 -15.07 4.11
C PHE A 80 7.59 -15.93 3.97
N ALA A 81 7.03 -16.43 5.10
CA ALA A 81 5.79 -17.18 5.08
C ALA A 81 4.64 -16.37 4.46
N THR A 82 4.55 -15.09 4.77
CA THR A 82 3.54 -14.19 4.19
C THR A 82 3.64 -14.13 2.66
N TYR A 83 4.83 -13.89 2.11
CA TYR A 83 5.04 -13.85 0.65
C TYR A 83 4.80 -15.20 -0.02
N ARG A 84 5.31 -16.29 0.57
CA ARG A 84 5.08 -17.64 0.08
C ARG A 84 3.60 -17.97 0.01
N ASP A 85 2.88 -17.67 1.08
CA ASP A 85 1.49 -18.06 1.22
C ASP A 85 0.56 -17.23 0.33
N GLN A 86 0.89 -15.99 0.01
CA GLN A 86 0.19 -15.19 -0.99
C GLN A 86 0.13 -15.88 -2.36
N GLN A 87 1.12 -16.71 -2.70
CA GLN A 87 1.12 -17.46 -3.96
C GLN A 87 0.27 -18.75 -3.88
N ILE A 88 0.12 -19.32 -2.71
CA ILE A 88 -0.45 -20.66 -2.53
C ILE A 88 -1.90 -20.61 -2.06
N ARG A 89 -2.22 -19.74 -1.12
CA ARG A 89 -3.54 -19.63 -0.49
C ARG A 89 -4.70 -19.48 -1.50
N PRO A 90 -4.60 -18.63 -2.55
CA PRO A 90 -5.68 -18.52 -3.52
C PRO A 90 -6.01 -19.84 -4.24
N ALA A 91 -5.02 -20.71 -4.42
CA ALA A 91 -5.19 -22.00 -5.07
C ALA A 91 -5.78 -23.10 -4.16
N MET A 92 -6.05 -22.77 -2.88
CA MET A 92 -6.70 -23.69 -1.94
C MET A 92 -8.19 -23.88 -2.21
N ILE A 93 -8.83 -22.93 -2.88
CA ILE A 93 -10.25 -22.92 -3.19
C ILE A 93 -10.47 -22.85 -4.71
N THR A 94 -11.66 -23.26 -5.10
CA THR A 94 -12.16 -23.18 -6.49
C THR A 94 -13.35 -22.22 -6.55
N ASP A 95 -13.80 -21.89 -7.75
CA ASP A 95 -15.03 -21.11 -7.93
C ASP A 95 -16.25 -21.82 -7.33
N ALA A 96 -16.25 -23.16 -7.29
CA ALA A 96 -17.30 -23.93 -6.64
C ALA A 96 -17.36 -23.70 -5.12
N ASP A 97 -16.22 -23.56 -4.44
CA ASP A 97 -16.18 -23.24 -3.00
C ASP A 97 -16.76 -21.84 -2.73
N VAL A 98 -16.47 -20.86 -3.61
CA VAL A 98 -17.02 -19.50 -3.53
C VAL A 98 -18.52 -19.49 -3.80
N GLU A 99 -18.98 -20.23 -4.82
CA GLU A 99 -20.38 -20.36 -5.18
C GLU A 99 -21.18 -21.03 -4.06
N GLN A 100 -20.62 -22.07 -3.43
CA GLN A 100 -21.24 -22.69 -2.26
C GLN A 100 -21.47 -21.67 -1.14
N ARG A 101 -20.47 -20.84 -0.82
CA ARG A 101 -20.62 -19.78 0.20
C ARG A 101 -21.64 -18.72 -0.22
N ALA A 102 -21.70 -18.40 -1.51
CA ALA A 102 -22.68 -17.46 -2.04
C ALA A 102 -24.13 -18.01 -1.84
N HIS A 103 -24.34 -19.30 -2.07
CA HIS A 103 -25.61 -19.95 -1.80
C HIS A 103 -25.96 -20.00 -0.30
N GLU A 104 -24.97 -20.16 0.58
CA GLU A 104 -25.18 -20.12 2.03
C GLU A 104 -25.65 -18.72 2.46
N ILE A 105 -24.93 -17.66 2.05
CA ILE A 105 -25.28 -16.26 2.32
C ILE A 105 -26.69 -15.94 1.80
N TYR A 106 -27.00 -16.40 0.58
CA TYR A 106 -28.34 -16.25 0.02
C TYR A 106 -29.41 -16.90 0.90
N ARG A 107 -29.24 -18.16 1.27
CA ARG A 107 -30.23 -18.91 2.10
C ARG A 107 -30.43 -18.28 3.47
N GLU A 108 -29.33 -17.87 4.13
CA GLU A 108 -29.40 -17.18 5.42
C GLU A 108 -30.19 -15.85 5.28
N THR A 109 -29.97 -15.10 4.24
CA THR A 109 -30.66 -13.83 3.97
C THR A 109 -32.15 -14.08 3.62
N GLN A 110 -32.40 -15.03 2.72
CA GLN A 110 -33.77 -15.42 2.34
C GLN A 110 -34.61 -15.85 3.55
N GLN A 111 -34.07 -16.74 4.39
CA GLN A 111 -34.77 -17.20 5.60
C GLN A 111 -35.08 -16.03 6.55
N ARG A 112 -34.15 -15.10 6.71
CA ARG A 112 -34.35 -13.92 7.54
C ARG A 112 -35.43 -13.00 6.97
N VAL A 113 -35.36 -12.70 5.67
CA VAL A 113 -36.30 -11.79 5.01
C VAL A 113 -37.69 -12.41 4.91
N ASP A 114 -37.81 -13.62 4.41
CA ASP A 114 -39.11 -14.31 4.24
C ASP A 114 -39.75 -14.61 5.60
N GLY A 115 -38.94 -14.99 6.60
CA GLY A 115 -39.41 -15.20 7.98
C GLY A 115 -39.89 -13.91 8.64
N ALA A 116 -39.41 -12.74 8.21
CA ALA A 116 -39.89 -11.44 8.69
C ALA A 116 -41.14 -10.91 7.92
N GLY A 117 -41.61 -11.63 6.91
CA GLY A 117 -42.76 -11.23 6.10
C GLY A 117 -42.44 -10.84 4.65
N GLY A 118 -41.24 -11.14 4.19
CA GLY A 118 -40.79 -10.92 2.81
C GLY A 118 -40.40 -9.49 2.50
N LEU A 119 -40.66 -9.09 1.28
CA LEU A 119 -40.40 -7.76 0.75
C LEU A 119 -41.67 -7.03 0.40
N VAL A 120 -41.69 -5.71 0.59
CA VAL A 120 -42.77 -4.84 0.15
C VAL A 120 -42.25 -3.73 -0.72
N LYS A 121 -42.98 -3.35 -1.76
CA LYS A 121 -42.69 -2.19 -2.63
C LYS A 121 -43.77 -1.13 -2.42
N PRO A 122 -43.60 -0.22 -1.46
CA PRO A 122 -44.58 0.83 -1.20
C PRO A 122 -44.34 2.06 -2.07
N ALA A 123 -45.39 2.86 -2.24
CA ALA A 123 -45.30 4.27 -2.57
C ALA A 123 -45.90 5.07 -1.39
N HIS A 124 -45.36 6.26 -1.10
CA HIS A 124 -45.88 7.05 0.01
C HIS A 124 -46.00 8.54 -0.31
N ILE A 125 -46.86 9.21 0.45
CA ILE A 125 -46.96 10.66 0.54
C ILE A 125 -46.64 11.03 1.97
N LEU A 126 -45.65 11.87 2.19
CA LEU A 126 -45.24 12.36 3.51
C LEU A 126 -45.71 13.80 3.72
N PHE A 127 -46.32 14.06 4.84
CA PHE A 127 -46.57 15.39 5.38
C PHE A 127 -45.69 15.58 6.61
N GLY A 128 -44.52 16.19 6.38
CA GLY A 128 -43.41 16.24 7.34
C GLY A 128 -43.76 17.06 8.60
N ILE A 129 -43.31 16.53 9.74
CA ILE A 129 -43.39 17.21 11.04
C ILE A 129 -42.02 17.11 11.68
N ARG A 130 -41.48 18.21 12.19
CA ARG A 130 -40.24 18.22 12.97
C ARG A 130 -40.58 18.00 14.45
N GLN A 131 -39.71 17.36 15.19
CA GLN A 131 -39.87 17.17 16.64
C GLN A 131 -40.08 18.47 17.42
N THR A 132 -39.56 19.60 16.89
CA THR A 132 -39.70 20.97 17.48
C THR A 132 -40.95 21.69 17.05
N ASP A 133 -41.79 21.14 16.17
CA ASP A 133 -42.98 21.77 15.68
C ASP A 133 -44.10 21.74 16.73
N GLY A 134 -44.76 22.89 16.90
CA GLY A 134 -45.92 23.03 17.80
C GLY A 134 -47.17 22.32 17.26
N ASP A 135 -48.19 22.22 18.10
CA ASP A 135 -49.42 21.48 17.79
C ASP A 135 -50.17 22.03 16.58
N ASP A 136 -50.11 23.33 16.31
CA ASP A 136 -50.74 23.94 15.12
C ASP A 136 -50.15 23.34 13.82
N LYS A 137 -48.85 23.17 13.74
CA LYS A 137 -48.20 22.58 12.56
C LYS A 137 -48.52 21.10 12.43
N LYS A 138 -48.57 20.35 13.55
CA LYS A 138 -48.98 18.97 13.57
C LYS A 138 -50.42 18.80 13.08
N ASN A 139 -51.33 19.68 13.54
CA ASN A 139 -52.71 19.69 13.08
C ASN A 139 -52.85 20.04 11.61
N GLN A 140 -52.06 21.01 11.10
CA GLN A 140 -52.02 21.32 9.66
C GLN A 140 -51.54 20.13 8.83
N ALA A 141 -50.47 19.45 9.24
CA ALA A 141 -49.97 18.25 8.55
C ALA A 141 -51.03 17.16 8.51
N LYS A 142 -51.73 16.94 9.63
CA LYS A 142 -52.83 15.99 9.69
C LYS A 142 -53.96 16.34 8.73
N GLN A 143 -54.39 17.64 8.71
CA GLN A 143 -55.44 18.09 7.80
C GLN A 143 -55.04 17.93 6.32
N ARG A 144 -53.77 18.23 5.98
CA ARG A 144 -53.20 18.00 4.63
C ARG A 144 -53.27 16.52 4.26
N ALA A 145 -52.89 15.62 5.19
CA ALA A 145 -52.91 14.17 4.99
C ALA A 145 -54.36 13.65 4.82
N ASP A 146 -55.30 14.07 5.68
CA ASP A 146 -56.69 13.71 5.59
C ASP A 146 -57.33 14.20 4.26
N SER A 147 -57.00 15.42 3.82
CA SER A 147 -57.46 15.96 2.55
C SER A 147 -56.92 15.18 1.33
N ALA A 148 -55.64 14.83 1.33
CA ALA A 148 -55.02 14.02 0.30
C ALA A 148 -55.62 12.61 0.25
N TYR A 149 -55.85 11.98 1.43
CA TYR A 149 -56.49 10.70 1.53
C TYR A 149 -57.90 10.69 0.97
N ASN A 150 -58.73 11.73 1.31
CA ASN A 150 -60.06 11.87 0.78
C ASN A 150 -60.08 12.06 -0.76
N ALA A 151 -59.06 12.76 -1.33
CA ALA A 151 -58.93 12.89 -2.76
C ALA A 151 -58.59 11.55 -3.41
N LEU A 152 -57.73 10.74 -2.80
CA LEU A 152 -57.36 9.38 -3.26
C LEU A 152 -58.62 8.46 -3.24
N LEU A 153 -59.44 8.51 -2.18
CA LEU A 153 -60.67 7.74 -2.13
C LEU A 153 -61.70 8.13 -3.20
N LYS A 154 -61.61 9.37 -3.72
CA LYS A 154 -62.42 9.87 -4.86
C LYS A 154 -61.81 9.56 -6.22
N GLY A 155 -60.70 8.83 -6.28
CA GLY A 155 -60.08 8.39 -7.51
C GLY A 155 -58.94 9.30 -8.04
N ALA A 156 -58.42 10.20 -7.23
CA ALA A 156 -57.23 10.97 -7.61
C ALA A 156 -56.04 10.05 -7.80
N ASP A 157 -55.15 10.38 -8.77
CA ASP A 157 -53.95 9.64 -9.04
C ASP A 157 -52.92 9.82 -7.91
N PHE A 158 -52.47 8.71 -7.36
CA PHE A 158 -51.52 8.69 -6.21
C PHE A 158 -50.21 9.35 -6.56
N ALA A 159 -49.65 9.02 -7.74
CA ALA A 159 -48.34 9.54 -8.15
C ALA A 159 -48.39 11.05 -8.43
N ALA A 160 -49.49 11.56 -8.98
CA ALA A 160 -49.70 13.01 -9.16
C ALA A 160 -49.77 13.72 -7.82
N LEU A 161 -50.54 13.20 -6.84
CA LEU A 161 -50.63 13.79 -5.50
C LEU A 161 -49.30 13.71 -4.75
N ALA A 162 -48.52 12.61 -4.90
CA ALA A 162 -47.21 12.51 -4.30
C ALA A 162 -46.25 13.57 -4.82
N ARG A 163 -46.21 13.80 -6.14
CA ARG A 163 -45.40 14.87 -6.76
C ARG A 163 -45.77 16.24 -6.26
N GLN A 164 -47.08 16.50 -6.08
CA GLN A 164 -47.59 17.79 -5.70
C GLN A 164 -47.47 18.07 -4.20
N LEU A 165 -47.76 17.12 -3.36
CA LEU A 165 -48.02 17.30 -1.93
C LEU A 165 -46.99 16.72 -1.00
N SER A 166 -46.21 15.71 -1.43
CA SER A 166 -45.27 15.02 -0.55
C SER A 166 -44.10 15.93 -0.16
N ASP A 167 -43.81 15.94 1.13
CA ASP A 167 -42.65 16.63 1.68
C ASP A 167 -41.38 15.79 1.58
N ASP A 168 -41.46 14.47 1.25
CA ASP A 168 -40.35 13.64 0.85
C ASP A 168 -40.01 13.87 -0.64
N ARG A 169 -39.15 14.84 -0.90
CA ARG A 169 -38.76 15.19 -2.28
C ARG A 169 -38.00 14.08 -2.99
N GLY A 170 -37.31 13.20 -2.25
CA GLY A 170 -36.56 12.09 -2.82
C GLY A 170 -37.43 11.11 -3.58
N SER A 171 -38.60 10.76 -3.06
CA SER A 171 -39.57 9.87 -3.71
C SER A 171 -40.67 10.58 -4.47
N ALA A 172 -41.00 11.84 -4.11
CA ALA A 172 -42.10 12.60 -4.72
C ALA A 172 -41.99 12.69 -6.25
N GLU A 173 -40.83 13.00 -6.79
CA GLU A 173 -40.57 13.07 -8.26
C GLU A 173 -40.87 11.77 -8.98
N GLN A 174 -40.69 10.65 -8.30
CA GLN A 174 -40.99 9.31 -8.77
C GLN A 174 -42.42 8.84 -8.42
N GLY A 175 -43.31 9.79 -8.07
CA GLY A 175 -44.68 9.49 -7.69
C GLY A 175 -44.82 8.84 -6.31
N GLY A 176 -43.86 9.08 -5.44
CA GLY A 176 -43.80 8.54 -4.08
C GLY A 176 -43.28 7.11 -4.00
N GLU A 177 -42.86 6.49 -5.11
CA GLU A 177 -42.39 5.10 -5.12
C GLU A 177 -41.07 4.96 -4.37
N LEU A 178 -41.00 3.94 -3.51
CA LEU A 178 -39.81 3.53 -2.80
C LEU A 178 -39.27 2.20 -3.41
N PRO A 179 -37.98 1.93 -3.24
CA PRO A 179 -37.43 0.61 -3.59
C PRO A 179 -38.12 -0.49 -2.79
N TRP A 180 -37.84 -1.74 -3.14
CA TRP A 180 -38.21 -2.88 -2.30
C TRP A 180 -37.53 -2.73 -0.94
N ILE A 181 -38.31 -2.89 0.13
CA ILE A 181 -37.85 -2.83 1.52
C ILE A 181 -38.15 -4.11 2.27
N GLU A 182 -37.24 -4.47 3.17
CA GLU A 182 -37.40 -5.51 4.17
C GLU A 182 -37.59 -4.89 5.55
N LYS A 183 -38.11 -5.64 6.51
CA LYS A 183 -38.24 -5.17 7.90
C LYS A 183 -36.85 -4.80 8.49
N GLY A 184 -36.82 -3.69 9.22
CA GLY A 184 -35.59 -3.13 9.82
C GLY A 184 -34.88 -2.07 8.98
N GLN A 185 -35.42 -1.70 7.82
CA GLN A 185 -34.80 -0.69 6.92
C GLN A 185 -35.39 0.71 7.06
N THR A 186 -36.61 0.83 7.62
CA THR A 186 -37.31 2.12 7.75
C THR A 186 -37.85 2.33 9.15
N LEU A 187 -38.65 3.41 9.33
CA LEU A 187 -39.28 3.69 10.61
C LEU A 187 -40.30 2.59 10.95
N LYS A 188 -40.33 2.19 12.20
CA LYS A 188 -41.19 1.08 12.68
C LYS A 188 -42.65 1.26 12.32
N GLU A 189 -43.20 2.47 12.52
CA GLU A 189 -44.61 2.77 12.22
C GLU A 189 -44.88 2.66 10.72
N PHE A 190 -43.91 3.06 9.88
CA PHE A 190 -44.01 2.94 8.43
C PHE A 190 -43.98 1.46 8.01
N GLU A 191 -43.07 0.68 8.56
CA GLU A 191 -42.94 -0.75 8.27
C GLU A 191 -44.18 -1.52 8.71
N ASP A 192 -44.63 -1.31 9.94
CA ASP A 192 -45.80 -1.97 10.46
C ASP A 192 -47.02 -1.74 9.56
N MET A 193 -47.21 -0.51 9.08
CA MET A 193 -48.25 -0.17 8.13
C MET A 193 -48.04 -0.83 6.76
N ALA A 194 -46.85 -0.61 6.14
CA ALA A 194 -46.57 -1.12 4.78
C ALA A 194 -46.69 -2.65 4.70
N PHE A 195 -46.19 -3.38 5.73
CA PHE A 195 -46.27 -4.85 5.78
C PHE A 195 -47.68 -5.37 6.11
N SER A 196 -48.56 -4.58 6.72
CA SER A 196 -49.95 -4.95 6.98
C SER A 196 -50.85 -4.90 5.75
N LEU A 197 -50.49 -4.08 4.76
CA LEU A 197 -51.27 -3.86 3.55
C LEU A 197 -51.19 -5.05 2.58
N ARG A 198 -52.26 -5.22 1.78
CA ARG A 198 -52.28 -6.07 0.60
C ARG A 198 -51.84 -5.29 -0.63
N LYS A 199 -51.37 -5.97 -1.64
CA LYS A 199 -51.03 -5.35 -2.94
C LYS A 199 -52.22 -4.54 -3.49
N GLY A 200 -51.95 -3.28 -3.82
CA GLY A 200 -52.95 -2.32 -4.29
C GLY A 200 -53.72 -1.61 -3.19
N GLU A 201 -53.52 -1.95 -1.91
CA GLU A 201 -54.23 -1.36 -0.79
C GLU A 201 -53.60 -0.02 -0.37
N LEU A 202 -54.47 0.93 -0.01
CA LEU A 202 -54.14 2.27 0.46
C LEU A 202 -54.31 2.32 1.99
N SER A 203 -53.29 2.82 2.70
CA SER A 203 -53.41 3.08 4.13
C SER A 203 -54.26 4.30 4.42
N LYS A 204 -54.88 4.33 5.61
CA LYS A 204 -55.30 5.61 6.19
C LYS A 204 -54.09 6.45 6.56
N PRO A 205 -54.23 7.76 6.72
CA PRO A 205 -53.16 8.59 7.27
C PRO A 205 -52.72 8.09 8.65
N PHE A 206 -51.43 7.89 8.86
CA PHE A 206 -50.85 7.50 10.16
C PHE A 206 -49.63 8.30 10.49
N LEU A 207 -49.32 8.41 11.76
CA LEU A 207 -48.22 9.22 12.28
C LEU A 207 -46.97 8.38 12.50
N SER A 208 -45.83 8.94 12.11
CA SER A 208 -44.50 8.46 12.46
C SER A 208 -43.64 9.61 13.03
N PRO A 209 -42.41 9.37 13.50
CA PRO A 209 -41.50 10.43 13.88
C PRO A 209 -41.18 11.45 12.77
N ALA A 210 -41.34 11.09 11.48
CA ALA A 210 -41.11 11.96 10.33
C ALA A 210 -42.34 12.82 9.95
N GLY A 211 -43.55 12.43 10.39
CA GLY A 211 -44.81 13.10 10.05
C GLY A 211 -45.93 12.13 9.72
N TYR A 212 -46.98 12.66 9.07
CA TYR A 212 -48.11 11.85 8.60
C TYR A 212 -47.77 11.24 7.23
N HIS A 213 -48.02 9.94 7.11
CA HIS A 213 -47.85 9.19 5.86
C HIS A 213 -49.19 8.67 5.34
N ILE A 214 -49.29 8.59 4.04
CA ILE A 214 -50.25 7.74 3.32
C ILE A 214 -49.47 6.78 2.46
N VAL A 215 -49.70 5.49 2.56
CA VAL A 215 -48.96 4.44 1.85
C VAL A 215 -49.88 3.69 0.89
N LEU A 216 -49.44 3.54 -0.35
CA LEU A 216 -50.04 2.62 -1.31
C LEU A 216 -49.08 1.45 -1.52
N LEU A 217 -49.49 0.22 -1.21
CA LEU A 217 -48.62 -0.93 -1.44
C LEU A 217 -48.69 -1.35 -2.91
N LYS A 218 -47.61 -1.08 -3.64
CA LYS A 218 -47.51 -1.38 -5.10
C LYS A 218 -47.31 -2.88 -5.34
N ASP A 219 -46.48 -3.52 -4.52
CA ASP A 219 -46.21 -4.95 -4.62
C ASP A 219 -45.72 -5.55 -3.29
N LYS A 220 -45.86 -6.88 -3.18
CA LYS A 220 -45.43 -7.68 -2.01
C LYS A 220 -44.98 -9.06 -2.51
N GLY A 221 -43.89 -9.59 -1.98
CA GLY A 221 -43.35 -10.88 -2.39
C GLY A 221 -42.32 -11.44 -1.43
N ASN A 222 -41.84 -12.61 -1.77
CA ASN A 222 -40.69 -13.21 -1.10
C ASN A 222 -39.39 -12.60 -1.56
N PHE A 223 -38.30 -12.94 -0.89
CA PHE A 223 -36.95 -12.54 -1.26
C PHE A 223 -36.66 -12.94 -2.71
N PHE A 224 -35.89 -12.13 -3.42
CA PHE A 224 -35.57 -12.32 -4.84
C PHE A 224 -34.87 -13.66 -5.09
N PRO A 225 -35.08 -14.29 -6.28
CA PRO A 225 -34.37 -15.50 -6.66
C PRO A 225 -32.85 -15.33 -6.68
N TYR A 226 -32.10 -16.41 -6.35
CA TYR A 226 -30.65 -16.42 -6.32
C TYR A 226 -30.01 -15.86 -7.59
N ASP A 227 -30.47 -16.28 -8.76
CA ASP A 227 -29.89 -15.89 -10.04
C ASP A 227 -29.89 -14.37 -10.26
N SER A 228 -30.92 -13.68 -9.77
CA SER A 228 -31.00 -12.22 -9.85
C SER A 228 -30.04 -11.49 -8.89
N LEU A 229 -29.62 -12.16 -7.81
CA LEU A 229 -28.77 -11.60 -6.75
C LEU A 229 -27.33 -12.11 -6.81
N ARG A 230 -27.08 -13.18 -7.55
CA ARG A 230 -25.78 -13.88 -7.62
C ARG A 230 -24.61 -12.92 -7.82
N THR A 231 -24.68 -12.05 -8.83
CA THR A 231 -23.60 -11.09 -9.12
C THR A 231 -23.35 -10.14 -7.94
N SER A 232 -24.40 -9.70 -7.26
CA SER A 232 -24.31 -8.82 -6.09
C SER A 232 -23.72 -9.54 -4.87
N ILE A 233 -24.09 -10.80 -4.66
CA ILE A 233 -23.57 -11.64 -3.57
C ILE A 233 -22.07 -11.94 -3.80
N LEU A 234 -21.68 -12.30 -5.02
CA LEU A 234 -20.26 -12.53 -5.35
C LEU A 234 -19.44 -11.26 -5.15
N ARG A 235 -19.96 -10.11 -5.58
CA ARG A 235 -19.31 -8.82 -5.31
C ARG A 235 -19.18 -8.51 -3.82
N PHE A 236 -20.20 -8.82 -3.04
CA PHE A 236 -20.19 -8.69 -1.57
C PHE A 236 -19.11 -9.58 -0.94
N ILE A 237 -18.98 -10.84 -1.41
CA ILE A 237 -17.91 -11.76 -0.96
C ILE A 237 -16.53 -11.14 -1.17
N GLU A 238 -16.27 -10.57 -2.35
CA GLU A 238 -14.99 -9.94 -2.66
C GLU A 238 -14.76 -8.67 -1.81
N GLN A 239 -15.73 -7.77 -1.76
CA GLN A 239 -15.60 -6.49 -1.04
C GLN A 239 -15.43 -6.65 0.48
N ARG A 240 -16.00 -7.72 1.05
CA ARG A 240 -15.91 -8.03 2.48
C ARG A 240 -14.75 -8.96 2.85
N GLY A 241 -13.91 -9.34 1.89
CA GLY A 241 -12.79 -10.25 2.13
C GLY A 241 -13.22 -11.66 2.58
N ILE A 242 -14.46 -12.07 2.24
CA ILE A 242 -15.00 -13.37 2.64
C ILE A 242 -14.24 -14.50 1.92
N ARG A 243 -13.68 -14.26 0.75
CA ARG A 243 -12.84 -15.23 0.04
C ARG A 243 -11.69 -15.73 0.93
N GLU A 244 -11.04 -14.87 1.70
CA GLU A 244 -9.96 -15.28 2.61
C GLU A 244 -10.47 -16.11 3.79
N GLN A 245 -11.70 -15.88 4.24
CA GLN A 245 -12.35 -16.73 5.24
C GLN A 245 -12.63 -18.13 4.69
N ILE A 246 -13.12 -18.23 3.43
CA ILE A 246 -13.34 -19.51 2.75
C ILE A 246 -12.01 -20.28 2.65
N ILE A 247 -10.92 -19.62 2.24
CA ILE A 247 -9.59 -20.21 2.17
C ILE A 247 -9.16 -20.75 3.54
N SER A 248 -9.29 -19.96 4.59
CA SER A 248 -8.88 -20.33 5.94
C SER A 248 -9.70 -21.52 6.46
N GLN A 249 -11.02 -21.52 6.27
CA GLN A 249 -11.89 -22.64 6.62
C GLN A 249 -11.55 -23.91 5.85
N LYS A 250 -11.23 -23.79 4.55
CA LYS A 250 -10.83 -24.92 3.71
C LYS A 250 -9.52 -25.55 4.21
N ILE A 251 -8.53 -24.72 4.53
CA ILE A 251 -7.24 -25.17 5.08
C ILE A 251 -7.47 -25.91 6.41
N GLU A 252 -8.27 -25.33 7.31
CA GLU A 252 -8.58 -25.94 8.60
C GLU A 252 -9.31 -27.28 8.44
N THR A 253 -10.28 -27.34 7.54
CA THR A 253 -11.03 -28.57 7.23
C THR A 253 -10.09 -29.65 6.69
N LEU A 254 -9.18 -29.29 5.77
CA LEU A 254 -8.20 -30.23 5.21
C LEU A 254 -7.19 -30.71 6.27
N ALA A 255 -6.74 -29.81 7.16
CA ALA A 255 -5.87 -30.19 8.27
C ALA A 255 -6.54 -31.20 9.21
N LYS A 256 -7.79 -30.92 9.64
CA LYS A 256 -8.55 -31.84 10.48
C LYS A 256 -8.81 -33.19 9.82
N ALA A 257 -9.12 -33.20 8.53
CA ALA A 257 -9.35 -34.44 7.78
C ALA A 257 -8.07 -35.28 7.59
N ALA A 258 -6.91 -34.64 7.53
CA ALA A 258 -5.63 -35.31 7.38
C ALA A 258 -5.10 -35.92 8.69
N GLY A 259 -5.56 -35.45 9.84
CA GLY A 259 -5.22 -36.03 11.15
C GLY A 259 -5.08 -34.99 12.28
N PRO A 260 -5.07 -35.45 13.54
CA PRO A 260 -5.14 -34.56 14.71
C PRO A 260 -3.88 -33.68 14.90
N ASN A 261 -2.75 -34.05 14.30
CA ASN A 261 -1.49 -33.34 14.43
C ASN A 261 -1.08 -32.58 13.16
N VAL A 262 -1.93 -32.60 12.11
CA VAL A 262 -1.62 -31.90 10.85
C VAL A 262 -1.89 -30.41 10.98
N THR A 263 -0.88 -29.62 10.68
CA THR A 263 -0.92 -28.15 10.75
C THR A 263 -1.38 -27.52 9.43
N ALA A 264 -1.81 -26.27 9.49
CA ALA A 264 -2.12 -25.47 8.31
C ALA A 264 -0.88 -25.35 7.37
N ASP A 265 0.32 -25.21 7.95
CA ASP A 265 1.56 -25.12 7.18
C ASP A 265 1.85 -26.40 6.39
N GLU A 266 1.55 -27.57 6.93
CA GLU A 266 1.71 -28.86 6.21
C GLU A 266 0.70 -28.99 5.07
N VAL A 267 -0.54 -28.52 5.25
CA VAL A 267 -1.55 -28.45 4.18
C VAL A 267 -1.08 -27.54 3.05
N LEU A 268 -0.57 -26.35 3.39
CA LEU A 268 -0.01 -25.40 2.41
C LEU A 268 1.25 -25.93 1.74
N ALA A 269 2.12 -26.65 2.47
CA ALA A 269 3.30 -27.28 1.91
C ALA A 269 2.95 -28.36 0.88
N LYS A 270 1.93 -29.18 1.15
CA LYS A 270 1.41 -30.16 0.18
C LYS A 270 0.87 -29.47 -1.07
N LYS A 271 0.03 -28.44 -0.88
CA LYS A 271 -0.50 -27.67 -2.01
C LYS A 271 0.59 -27.04 -2.85
N ARG A 272 1.61 -26.46 -2.20
CA ARG A 272 2.78 -25.93 -2.88
C ARG A 272 3.48 -26.97 -3.74
N ALA A 273 3.69 -28.18 -3.20
CA ALA A 273 4.31 -29.27 -3.96
C ALA A 273 3.50 -29.64 -5.22
N GLU A 274 2.17 -29.69 -5.09
CA GLU A 274 1.27 -29.93 -6.23
C GLU A 274 1.35 -28.81 -7.28
N MET A 275 1.42 -27.54 -6.84
CA MET A 275 1.53 -26.40 -7.74
C MET A 275 2.88 -26.36 -8.45
N VAL A 276 3.98 -26.61 -7.73
CA VAL A 276 5.35 -26.68 -8.30
C VAL A 276 5.47 -27.82 -9.30
N ALA A 277 4.80 -28.96 -9.06
CA ALA A 277 4.78 -30.07 -10.02
C ALA A 277 4.09 -29.69 -11.35
N LYS A 278 3.13 -28.77 -11.32
CA LYS A 278 2.43 -28.25 -12.51
C LYS A 278 3.15 -27.08 -13.16
N ASP A 279 3.75 -26.20 -12.35
CA ASP A 279 4.51 -25.04 -12.79
C ASP A 279 5.83 -24.95 -12.01
N PRO A 280 6.94 -25.48 -12.55
CA PRO A 280 8.26 -25.42 -11.92
C PRO A 280 8.75 -23.98 -11.64
N ASN A 281 8.29 -22.97 -12.37
CA ASN A 281 8.68 -21.58 -12.16
C ASN A 281 8.24 -21.04 -10.79
N LEU A 282 7.16 -21.58 -10.24
CA LEU A 282 6.71 -21.21 -8.90
C LEU A 282 7.77 -21.53 -7.83
N LYS A 283 8.55 -22.61 -7.98
CA LYS A 283 9.66 -22.93 -7.09
C LYS A 283 10.70 -21.79 -7.08
N TYR A 284 11.07 -21.32 -8.27
CA TYR A 284 12.08 -20.27 -8.41
C TYR A 284 11.55 -18.91 -7.96
N LEU A 285 10.26 -18.62 -8.18
CA LEU A 285 9.62 -17.43 -7.66
C LEU A 285 9.67 -17.38 -6.12
N ILE A 286 9.30 -18.48 -5.46
CA ILE A 286 9.33 -18.57 -3.99
C ILE A 286 10.77 -18.46 -3.46
N GLN A 287 11.72 -19.10 -4.14
CA GLN A 287 13.14 -19.00 -3.79
C GLN A 287 13.66 -17.59 -3.97
N GLU A 288 13.27 -16.88 -5.00
CA GLU A 288 13.65 -15.49 -5.23
C GLU A 288 13.14 -14.57 -4.12
N TYR A 289 11.92 -14.77 -3.61
CA TYR A 289 11.44 -14.03 -2.43
C TYR A 289 12.30 -14.31 -1.20
N HIS A 290 12.60 -15.58 -0.93
CA HIS A 290 13.45 -15.98 0.18
C HIS A 290 14.85 -15.33 0.07
N ASP A 291 15.48 -15.49 -1.06
CA ASP A 291 16.83 -14.98 -1.31
C ASP A 291 16.87 -13.44 -1.37
N GLY A 292 15.80 -12.81 -1.87
CA GLY A 292 15.65 -11.36 -1.91
C GLY A 292 15.57 -10.72 -0.51
N LEU A 293 14.84 -11.34 0.41
CA LEU A 293 14.79 -10.90 1.81
C LEU A 293 16.17 -11.01 2.46
N LEU A 294 16.87 -12.14 2.27
CA LEU A 294 18.22 -12.33 2.78
C LEU A 294 19.21 -11.31 2.21
N LEU A 295 19.13 -11.08 0.90
CA LEU A 295 19.95 -10.10 0.20
C LEU A 295 19.75 -8.68 0.76
N PHE A 296 18.49 -8.29 1.02
CA PHE A 296 18.17 -6.99 1.59
C PHE A 296 18.74 -6.83 3.01
N GLU A 297 18.50 -7.79 3.87
CA GLU A 297 18.97 -7.74 5.27
C GLU A 297 20.50 -7.71 5.38
N ILE A 298 21.20 -8.57 4.63
CA ILE A 298 22.65 -8.64 4.68
C ILE A 298 23.29 -7.39 4.04
N SER A 299 22.75 -6.91 2.92
CA SER A 299 23.26 -5.70 2.26
C SER A 299 23.04 -4.45 3.12
N SER A 300 21.90 -4.38 3.80
CA SER A 300 21.62 -3.31 4.76
C SER A 300 22.67 -3.29 5.87
N LYS A 301 22.98 -4.45 6.44
CA LYS A 301 23.96 -4.59 7.53
C LYS A 301 25.40 -4.33 7.07
N GLU A 302 25.84 -4.97 6.00
CA GLU A 302 27.25 -4.96 5.58
C GLU A 302 27.63 -3.72 4.80
N VAL A 303 26.67 -3.05 4.15
CA VAL A 303 26.94 -1.95 3.24
C VAL A 303 26.18 -0.69 3.61
N TRP A 304 24.83 -0.70 3.57
CA TRP A 304 24.06 0.54 3.60
C TRP A 304 24.09 1.23 4.94
N ALA A 305 23.81 0.51 6.03
CA ALA A 305 23.86 1.09 7.39
C ALA A 305 25.28 1.54 7.73
N LYS A 306 26.28 0.77 7.31
CA LYS A 306 27.69 1.12 7.52
C LYS A 306 28.08 2.36 6.71
N ALA A 307 27.69 2.45 5.44
CA ALA A 307 27.97 3.63 4.61
C ALA A 307 27.38 4.92 5.22
N GLN A 308 26.20 4.82 5.86
CA GLN A 308 25.53 5.97 6.50
C GLN A 308 26.14 6.37 7.84
N SER A 309 26.60 5.42 8.64
CA SER A 309 27.02 5.66 10.02
C SER A 309 28.52 5.80 10.23
N ASP A 310 29.35 5.26 9.32
CA ASP A 310 30.82 5.28 9.42
C ASP A 310 31.42 6.62 8.98
N GLU A 311 31.27 7.64 9.83
CA GLU A 311 31.82 8.97 9.55
C GLU A 311 33.34 8.99 9.29
N ARG A 312 34.07 8.09 9.97
CA ARG A 312 35.51 7.95 9.77
C ARG A 312 35.84 7.38 8.39
N GLY A 313 35.15 6.31 8.00
CA GLY A 313 35.30 5.71 6.67
C GLY A 313 34.94 6.70 5.56
N GLN A 314 33.85 7.46 5.71
CA GLN A 314 33.47 8.53 4.78
C GLN A 314 34.56 9.61 4.65
N ALA A 315 35.12 10.05 5.77
CA ALA A 315 36.20 11.06 5.78
C ALA A 315 37.47 10.53 5.10
N ASP A 316 37.88 9.30 5.41
CA ASP A 316 39.03 8.64 4.81
C ASP A 316 38.85 8.39 3.31
N TYR A 317 37.63 7.96 2.91
CA TYR A 317 37.28 7.78 1.50
C TYR A 317 37.35 9.10 0.74
N PHE A 318 36.76 10.17 1.28
CA PHE A 318 36.85 11.52 0.71
C PHE A 318 38.28 11.98 0.55
N LYS A 319 39.13 11.79 1.58
CA LYS A 319 40.53 12.20 1.57
C LYS A 319 41.32 11.51 0.44
N LYS A 320 41.11 10.18 0.28
CA LYS A 320 41.75 9.39 -0.79
C LYS A 320 41.28 9.82 -2.18
N ASN A 321 39.99 10.13 -2.30
CA ASN A 321 39.34 10.41 -3.59
C ASN A 321 39.03 11.89 -3.80
N LYS A 322 39.71 12.79 -3.09
CA LYS A 322 39.43 14.23 -3.08
C LYS A 322 39.37 14.88 -4.46
N LYS A 323 40.17 14.38 -5.42
CA LYS A 323 40.17 14.87 -6.79
C LYS A 323 38.89 14.63 -7.57
N LYS A 324 38.09 13.62 -7.14
CA LYS A 324 36.79 13.28 -7.72
C LYS A 324 35.72 14.33 -7.37
N TYR A 325 35.83 14.98 -6.20
CA TYR A 325 34.85 15.92 -5.69
C TYR A 325 35.21 17.36 -6.10
N LYS A 326 34.59 17.83 -7.18
CA LYS A 326 34.77 19.17 -7.70
C LYS A 326 33.45 19.88 -7.84
N TRP A 327 33.44 21.18 -7.66
CA TRP A 327 32.32 22.04 -8.00
C TRP A 327 32.64 22.81 -9.29
N GLU A 328 31.70 22.92 -10.17
CA GLU A 328 31.82 23.73 -11.39
C GLU A 328 32.04 25.20 -11.06
N GLN A 329 31.46 25.67 -9.98
CA GLN A 329 31.55 27.04 -9.49
C GLN A 329 31.82 27.06 -7.98
N PRO A 330 32.55 28.12 -7.48
CA PRO A 330 32.74 28.31 -6.06
C PRO A 330 31.40 28.38 -5.31
N ARG A 331 31.35 27.81 -4.10
CA ARG A 331 30.17 27.83 -3.21
C ARG A 331 30.48 28.61 -1.94
N PHE A 332 29.43 29.12 -1.30
CA PHE A 332 29.51 29.78 -0.01
C PHE A 332 29.05 28.82 1.09
N LYS A 333 29.96 28.40 1.97
CA LYS A 333 29.67 27.65 3.16
C LYS A 333 29.43 28.58 4.32
N GLY A 334 28.20 28.72 4.81
CA GLY A 334 27.87 29.71 5.83
C GLY A 334 26.38 29.78 6.13
N ILE A 335 26.01 30.93 6.65
CA ILE A 335 24.61 31.27 6.95
C ILE A 335 24.17 32.55 6.24
N ALA A 336 22.97 32.57 5.75
CA ALA A 336 22.17 33.74 5.45
C ALA A 336 21.20 33.96 6.62
N TYR A 337 21.15 35.14 7.20
CA TYR A 337 20.30 35.37 8.36
C TYR A 337 19.66 36.74 8.38
N TYR A 338 18.50 36.80 9.03
CA TYR A 338 17.66 37.97 9.15
C TYR A 338 17.38 38.20 10.64
N THR A 339 17.39 39.44 11.10
CA THR A 339 17.23 39.77 12.52
C THR A 339 16.20 40.88 12.71
N LYS A 340 15.46 40.83 13.85
CA LYS A 340 14.56 41.91 14.26
C LYS A 340 15.35 43.14 14.67
N ASP A 341 16.46 42.95 15.42
CA ASP A 341 17.29 44.02 15.95
C ASP A 341 18.62 44.12 15.21
N LYS A 342 19.05 45.34 14.94
CA LYS A 342 20.35 45.63 14.31
C LYS A 342 21.57 45.11 15.11
N LYS A 343 21.47 45.10 16.46
CA LYS A 343 22.53 44.58 17.35
C LYS A 343 22.74 43.07 17.17
N ASP A 344 21.70 42.33 16.83
CA ASP A 344 21.78 40.87 16.66
C ASP A 344 22.59 40.49 15.40
N VAL A 345 22.72 41.34 14.41
CA VAL A 345 23.59 41.11 13.25
C VAL A 345 25.05 40.85 13.66
N LYS A 346 25.57 41.64 14.61
CA LYS A 346 26.94 41.43 15.12
C LYS A 346 26.98 40.27 16.13
N ALA A 347 25.94 40.10 16.96
CA ALA A 347 25.85 39.06 17.95
C ALA A 347 25.88 37.66 17.31
N VAL A 348 25.13 37.43 16.24
CA VAL A 348 25.11 36.16 15.49
C VAL A 348 26.51 35.73 15.06
N ARG A 349 27.29 36.67 14.47
CA ARG A 349 28.69 36.40 14.05
C ARG A 349 29.56 36.02 15.26
N LYS A 350 29.42 36.72 16.37
CA LYS A 350 30.22 36.48 17.59
C LYS A 350 29.96 35.09 18.16
N VAL A 351 28.69 34.66 18.16
CA VAL A 351 28.28 33.36 18.68
C VAL A 351 28.88 32.20 17.89
N VAL A 352 28.93 32.28 16.55
CA VAL A 352 29.37 31.14 15.72
C VAL A 352 30.84 31.18 15.32
N LYS A 353 31.56 32.28 15.55
CA LYS A 353 32.92 32.54 15.01
C LYS A 353 33.91 31.41 15.31
N HIS A 354 33.85 30.80 16.48
CA HIS A 354 34.81 29.81 16.93
C HIS A 354 34.22 28.39 17.05
N LEU A 355 32.96 28.21 16.59
CA LEU A 355 32.29 26.92 16.61
C LEU A 355 32.47 26.17 15.30
N PRO A 356 32.51 24.83 15.35
CA PRO A 356 32.33 23.97 14.17
C PRO A 356 31.03 24.30 13.43
N PHE A 357 31.05 24.20 12.11
CA PHE A 357 29.91 24.59 11.26
C PHE A 357 28.63 23.80 11.56
N ASP A 358 28.75 22.54 11.91
CA ASP A 358 27.62 21.66 12.28
C ASP A 358 26.85 22.15 13.52
N GLN A 359 27.54 22.74 14.49
CA GLN A 359 26.96 23.25 15.74
C GLN A 359 26.26 24.62 15.60
N TRP A 360 26.42 25.31 14.47
CA TRP A 360 25.89 26.68 14.32
C TRP A 360 24.39 26.78 14.48
N THR A 361 23.61 25.84 13.93
CA THR A 361 22.14 25.91 13.96
C THR A 361 21.61 25.82 15.38
N GLU A 362 22.05 24.82 16.13
CA GLU A 362 21.60 24.60 17.51
C GLU A 362 22.00 25.77 18.42
N LYS A 363 23.26 26.21 18.29
CA LYS A 363 23.77 27.34 19.08
C LYS A 363 23.04 28.64 18.80
N LEU A 364 22.72 28.93 17.55
CA LEU A 364 21.96 30.12 17.17
C LEU A 364 20.51 30.03 17.65
N HIS A 365 19.90 28.87 17.51
CA HIS A 365 18.55 28.64 18.00
C HIS A 365 18.48 28.86 19.51
N SER A 366 19.31 28.20 20.30
CA SER A 366 19.32 28.32 21.76
C SER A 366 19.72 29.69 22.30
N THR A 367 20.44 30.50 21.50
CA THR A 367 20.89 31.84 21.93
C THR A 367 19.87 32.93 21.58
N PHE A 368 19.18 32.83 20.45
CA PHE A 368 18.36 33.92 19.93
C PHE A 368 16.88 33.59 19.86
N ASN A 369 16.49 32.32 19.82
CA ASN A 369 15.14 31.86 19.64
C ASN A 369 14.71 30.97 20.79
N ASN A 370 13.41 30.95 21.09
CA ASN A 370 12.76 29.99 21.98
C ASN A 370 11.34 29.72 21.44
N ASP A 371 10.55 28.91 22.15
CA ASP A 371 9.21 28.48 21.71
C ASP A 371 8.24 29.64 21.49
N SER A 372 8.47 30.80 22.12
CA SER A 372 7.59 31.97 22.04
C SER A 372 8.18 33.14 21.25
N ILE A 373 9.50 33.21 21.11
CA ILE A 373 10.20 34.36 20.53
C ILE A 373 11.18 33.92 19.46
N LEU A 374 10.93 34.36 18.21
CA LEU A 374 11.85 34.23 17.08
C LEU A 374 12.52 35.57 16.82
N ARG A 375 13.75 35.75 17.33
CA ARG A 375 14.55 36.98 17.13
C ARG A 375 15.28 36.99 15.80
N ILE A 376 15.67 35.80 15.32
CA ILE A 376 16.41 35.64 14.08
C ILE A 376 15.84 34.52 13.21
N LYS A 377 15.90 34.68 11.90
CA LYS A 377 15.73 33.63 10.91
C LYS A 377 17.08 33.32 10.28
N VAL A 378 17.42 32.03 10.20
CA VAL A 378 18.74 31.57 9.72
C VAL A 378 18.56 30.44 8.71
N GLU A 379 19.18 30.60 7.59
CA GLU A 379 19.40 29.55 6.60
C GLU A 379 20.88 29.18 6.56
N LYS A 380 21.20 27.94 6.95
CA LYS A 380 22.57 27.41 6.96
C LYS A 380 22.76 26.45 5.80
N GLY A 381 23.84 26.62 5.05
CA GLY A 381 24.08 25.76 3.89
C GLY A 381 25.40 25.97 3.20
N ILE A 382 25.54 25.26 2.09
CA ILE A 382 26.61 25.40 1.10
C ILE A 382 25.95 25.86 -0.20
N PHE A 383 25.87 27.18 -0.34
CA PHE A 383 25.10 27.82 -1.40
C PHE A 383 25.93 27.93 -2.68
N LYS A 384 25.36 27.59 -3.81
CA LYS A 384 25.81 28.01 -5.13
C LYS A 384 25.12 29.33 -5.52
N ALA A 385 25.62 29.98 -6.54
CA ALA A 385 24.99 31.17 -7.08
C ALA A 385 23.58 30.83 -7.63
N GLY A 386 22.56 31.52 -7.13
CA GLY A 386 21.16 31.31 -7.42
C GLY A 386 20.37 30.62 -6.31
N ASP A 387 21.00 30.03 -5.30
CA ASP A 387 20.30 29.32 -4.22
C ASP A 387 19.65 30.27 -3.20
N ASN A 388 20.27 31.44 -2.93
CA ASN A 388 19.77 32.39 -1.94
C ASN A 388 20.09 33.83 -2.34
N SER A 389 19.09 34.68 -2.48
CA SER A 389 19.25 36.08 -2.94
C SER A 389 20.16 36.92 -2.05
N LEU A 390 20.15 36.70 -0.74
CA LEU A 390 21.03 37.42 0.20
C LEU A 390 22.47 37.02 0.02
N VAL A 391 22.75 35.73 -0.19
CA VAL A 391 24.08 35.19 -0.48
C VAL A 391 24.54 35.69 -1.86
N ASP A 392 23.70 35.66 -2.86
CA ASP A 392 23.98 36.16 -4.20
C ASP A 392 24.45 37.61 -4.17
N ARG A 393 23.71 38.47 -3.45
CA ARG A 393 24.06 39.87 -3.31
C ARG A 393 25.35 40.12 -2.51
N ASN A 394 25.41 39.49 -1.31
CA ASN A 394 26.49 39.79 -0.37
C ASN A 394 27.83 39.12 -0.72
N VAL A 395 27.76 37.86 -1.21
CA VAL A 395 28.94 37.02 -1.44
C VAL A 395 29.31 36.89 -2.91
N PHE A 396 28.33 36.66 -3.78
CA PHE A 396 28.55 36.48 -5.22
C PHE A 396 28.49 37.81 -6.00
N LYS A 397 28.09 38.91 -5.33
CA LYS A 397 28.05 40.27 -5.91
C LYS A 397 27.09 40.40 -7.11
N LYS A 398 26.04 39.56 -7.13
CA LYS A 398 25.00 39.62 -8.16
C LYS A 398 24.02 40.75 -7.88
N LYS A 399 23.52 41.40 -8.93
CA LYS A 399 22.44 42.40 -8.85
C LYS A 399 21.11 41.64 -8.83
N VAL A 400 20.68 41.16 -7.62
CA VAL A 400 19.42 40.51 -7.44
C VAL A 400 18.54 41.32 -6.47
N PRO A 401 17.22 41.37 -6.66
CA PRO A 401 16.32 42.03 -5.72
C PRO A 401 16.33 41.25 -4.39
N LEU A 402 16.37 41.97 -3.28
CA LEU A 402 16.28 41.42 -1.95
C LEU A 402 15.01 41.99 -1.28
N LYS A 403 14.00 41.14 -1.08
CA LYS A 403 12.80 41.51 -0.35
C LYS A 403 13.02 41.14 1.11
N LEU A 404 13.10 42.15 1.98
CA LEU A 404 13.15 41.95 3.42
C LEU A 404 11.72 41.86 3.99
N GLU A 405 11.54 41.02 4.97
CA GLU A 405 10.30 40.96 5.74
C GLU A 405 10.25 42.16 6.71
N LYS A 406 9.03 42.76 6.90
CA LYS A 406 8.82 43.87 7.79
C LYS A 406 9.33 43.63 9.21
N ASP A 407 9.14 42.41 9.70
CA ASP A 407 9.53 41.99 11.04
C ASP A 407 11.05 41.65 11.18
N TYR A 408 11.75 41.50 10.05
CA TYR A 408 13.19 41.18 10.01
C TYR A 408 13.92 42.13 9.05
N PRO A 409 14.01 43.42 9.42
CA PRO A 409 14.53 44.46 8.52
C PRO A 409 16.06 44.43 8.32
N TYR A 410 16.78 43.64 9.11
CA TYR A 410 18.22 43.53 9.01
C TYR A 410 18.66 42.17 8.50
N ALA A 411 19.53 42.12 7.49
CA ALA A 411 20.00 40.90 6.89
C ALA A 411 21.50 40.88 6.71
N ALA A 412 22.13 39.74 6.92
CA ALA A 412 23.56 39.58 6.70
C ALA A 412 23.94 38.11 6.38
N THR A 413 25.18 37.93 5.94
CA THR A 413 25.77 36.62 5.72
C THR A 413 27.03 36.46 6.55
N TYR A 414 27.31 35.22 7.00
CA TYR A 414 28.58 34.90 7.66
C TYR A 414 29.03 33.49 7.25
N GLY A 415 30.29 33.37 6.84
CA GLY A 415 30.84 32.11 6.33
C GLY A 415 32.08 32.36 5.41
N LYS A 416 32.38 31.34 4.62
CA LYS A 416 33.56 31.37 3.71
C LYS A 416 33.17 30.94 2.29
N LYS A 417 33.70 31.59 1.29
CA LYS A 417 33.62 31.14 -0.09
C LYS A 417 34.69 30.07 -0.34
N LEU A 418 34.29 28.93 -0.85
CA LEU A 418 35.14 27.78 -1.12
C LEU A 418 35.16 27.51 -2.62
N LYS A 419 36.35 27.24 -3.18
CA LYS A 419 36.51 26.86 -4.60
C LYS A 419 36.17 25.38 -4.85
N ALA A 420 36.35 24.54 -3.86
CA ALA A 420 36.10 23.10 -3.89
C ALA A 420 35.76 22.61 -2.49
N PRO A 421 35.15 21.42 -2.35
CA PRO A 421 34.89 20.79 -1.05
C PRO A 421 36.18 20.64 -0.23
N LYS A 422 36.13 20.96 1.05
CA LYS A 422 37.25 20.84 2.00
C LYS A 422 37.11 19.65 2.93
N ASP A 423 35.87 19.26 3.20
CA ASP A 423 35.49 18.21 4.12
C ASP A 423 34.41 17.32 3.44
N TYR A 424 34.36 16.06 3.80
CA TYR A 424 33.35 15.13 3.23
C TYR A 424 31.91 15.61 3.44
N ARG A 425 31.65 16.31 4.53
CA ARG A 425 30.33 16.91 4.86
C ARG A 425 29.90 17.99 3.88
N ASP A 426 30.84 18.57 3.13
CA ASP A 426 30.55 19.57 2.08
C ASP A 426 29.85 18.94 0.87
N VAL A 427 29.97 17.62 0.72
CA VAL A 427 29.41 16.78 -0.35
C VAL A 427 28.94 15.43 0.20
N LYS A 428 28.38 15.42 1.43
CA LYS A 428 28.11 14.20 2.19
C LYS A 428 27.30 13.17 1.38
N ALA A 429 26.22 13.58 0.74
CA ALA A 429 25.38 12.66 -0.03
C ALA A 429 26.17 11.92 -1.13
N GLN A 430 27.01 12.64 -1.86
CA GLN A 430 27.85 12.07 -2.92
C GLN A 430 28.92 11.13 -2.34
N VAL A 431 29.58 11.54 -1.22
CA VAL A 431 30.58 10.70 -0.57
C VAL A 431 29.97 9.43 -0.01
N VAL A 432 28.79 9.50 0.60
CA VAL A 432 28.09 8.33 1.13
C VAL A 432 27.73 7.35 0.01
N ALA A 433 27.23 7.82 -1.13
CA ALA A 433 26.92 6.97 -2.28
C ALA A 433 28.18 6.29 -2.83
N ASP A 434 29.23 7.07 -3.10
CA ASP A 434 30.50 6.54 -3.60
C ASP A 434 31.19 5.58 -2.60
N TYR A 435 31.05 5.85 -1.30
CA TYR A 435 31.59 4.99 -0.25
C TYR A 435 30.80 3.70 -0.11
N GLN A 436 29.49 3.76 -0.32
CA GLN A 436 28.63 2.59 -0.40
C GLN A 436 29.06 1.64 -1.52
N ASP A 437 29.33 2.19 -2.72
CA ASP A 437 29.81 1.41 -3.86
C ASP A 437 31.17 0.75 -3.57
N GLU A 438 32.07 1.45 -2.89
CA GLU A 438 33.37 0.91 -2.48
C GLU A 438 33.23 -0.21 -1.44
N LEU A 439 32.36 -0.06 -0.44
CA LEU A 439 32.06 -1.08 0.56
C LEU A 439 31.47 -2.32 -0.11
N GLU A 440 30.53 -2.15 -1.03
CA GLU A 440 29.90 -3.20 -1.81
C GLU A 440 30.97 -4.00 -2.59
N LYS A 441 31.82 -3.30 -3.33
CA LYS A 441 32.92 -3.91 -4.11
C LYS A 441 33.85 -4.72 -3.21
N GLN A 442 34.33 -4.11 -2.13
CA GLN A 442 35.23 -4.80 -1.18
C GLN A 442 34.57 -6.02 -0.52
N TRP A 443 33.29 -5.92 -0.24
CA TRP A 443 32.55 -7.05 0.33
C TRP A 443 32.43 -8.20 -0.66
N VAL A 444 32.03 -7.93 -1.90
CA VAL A 444 31.96 -8.95 -2.96
C VAL A 444 33.33 -9.60 -3.21
N GLU A 445 34.43 -8.81 -3.24
CA GLU A 445 35.79 -9.36 -3.37
C GLU A 445 36.15 -10.31 -2.21
N ARG A 446 35.75 -9.98 -0.98
CA ARG A 446 35.94 -10.86 0.19
C ARG A 446 35.13 -12.15 0.04
N LEU A 447 33.85 -12.06 -0.36
CA LEU A 447 32.99 -13.21 -0.56
C LEU A 447 33.51 -14.15 -1.65
N ARG A 448 34.02 -13.62 -2.75
CA ARG A 448 34.63 -14.41 -3.85
C ARG A 448 35.93 -15.12 -3.43
N LYS A 449 36.64 -14.58 -2.44
CA LYS A 449 37.82 -15.27 -1.83
C LYS A 449 37.39 -16.32 -0.80
N GLN A 450 36.31 -16.10 -0.11
CA GLN A 450 35.83 -16.98 0.97
C GLN A 450 35.09 -18.20 0.46
N TYR A 451 34.31 -18.07 -0.61
CA TYR A 451 33.43 -19.12 -1.12
C TYR A 451 33.89 -19.56 -2.51
N ALA A 452 34.08 -20.88 -2.66
CA ALA A 452 34.45 -21.47 -3.93
C ALA A 452 33.30 -21.35 -4.95
N VAL A 453 33.66 -20.92 -6.16
CA VAL A 453 32.73 -20.79 -7.29
C VAL A 453 33.29 -21.61 -8.48
N THR A 454 32.46 -22.47 -9.02
CA THR A 454 32.79 -23.24 -10.23
C THR A 454 31.66 -23.07 -11.23
N VAL A 455 31.96 -22.64 -12.46
CA VAL A 455 30.99 -22.46 -13.55
C VAL A 455 31.22 -23.50 -14.62
N ASN A 456 30.17 -24.24 -14.93
CA ASN A 456 30.18 -25.17 -16.07
C ASN A 456 29.87 -24.40 -17.37
N ARG A 457 30.92 -23.98 -18.07
CA ARG A 457 30.79 -23.18 -19.30
C ARG A 457 30.04 -23.93 -20.41
N GLY A 458 30.13 -25.26 -20.46
CA GLY A 458 29.39 -26.08 -21.43
C GLY A 458 27.89 -26.02 -21.22
N VAL A 459 27.44 -26.13 -19.97
CA VAL A 459 26.01 -25.98 -19.61
C VAL A 459 25.56 -24.52 -19.78
N LEU A 460 26.39 -23.56 -19.37
CA LEU A 460 26.08 -22.14 -19.53
C LEU A 460 25.80 -21.75 -21.00
N ALA A 461 26.55 -22.31 -21.94
CA ALA A 461 26.38 -22.09 -23.37
C ALA A 461 25.04 -22.59 -23.93
N THR A 462 24.32 -23.47 -23.19
CA THR A 462 22.99 -24.01 -23.56
C THR A 462 21.82 -23.22 -22.98
N VAL A 463 22.08 -22.17 -22.22
CA VAL A 463 21.02 -21.29 -21.65
C VAL A 463 20.15 -20.76 -22.78
N ASN A 464 18.83 -20.98 -22.65
CA ASN A 464 17.80 -20.64 -23.64
C ASN A 464 18.00 -21.27 -25.05
N LYS A 465 18.72 -22.39 -25.14
CA LYS A 465 19.01 -23.06 -26.41
C LYS A 465 18.68 -24.58 -26.40
N HIS A 466 17.75 -25.03 -25.58
CA HIS A 466 17.35 -26.42 -25.43
C HIS A 466 15.85 -26.64 -25.65
#